data_e143cbb25f72e5a653488b914847e079
#
_entry.id   e143cbb25f72e5a653488b914847e079
#
_cell.length_a   1.000
_cell.length_b   1.000
_cell.length_c   1.000
_cell.angle_alpha   90.00
_cell.angle_beta   90.00
_cell.angle_gamma   90.00
#
_symmetry.space_group_name_H-M   'P 1'
#
loop_
_entity.id
_entity.type
_entity.pdbx_description
1 polymer ?
#
loop_
_entity_poly.entity_id
_entity_poly.type
_entity_poly.pdbx_seq_one_letter_code
_entity_poly.pdbx_strand_id
1 'polypeptide(L)'
;MCGIAGIFNIQSQTPELRNKALRMAQKIRHRGPDWSGIYVGGSAILAHERLSIVDPESGGQPLYSPDRKQVLAVNGEIYNHRDIRARYAGKYAFQTGSDCEVILALYKDKGVRFLEELNGIFAFALYDEETDDYLIARDPIGVIPLYIGRDKDGHIYFGSELKALEGFCDEYEPFLPGHYYRGREGKMHRWYTRDWMDYAAVKDNYTPAAERNAAPASIGRTAYSTQVTAVHDALEAAVQRQLMSDVPYGVLLSGGLDSSVISAIAKKYAAKRIETDNKADAWWPQLHSFAVGLKGAPDLIKAREVARHIGTVHHEINYTIQEGLDAVRDVIYFIETYDITTVRASTPMYLLARVIKSMGIKMVLSGEGADEVFGGYLYFHKAPTPQAFHEETVRKLSKLHLYDCLRANKSLAAWGVEGRVPFLDKEFLDVAMRINPAVKMCPGKEIEKKVTREAFADMLPQSVAWRQKEQFSDGVGYSWIDTLKAVTAAAVSDEQMAHAAERFPVHTPQNKEEYYYRTIFEEHFPSESAARSVPSVPSVACSTAEALAWDASFQGKNDPSGRAVAGVHEEAYKD
;
A
#
# COMPACT_ATOMS: atom_id res chain seq x y z
N MET A 1 -7.88 2.85 8.85
CA MET A 1 -8.49 2.35 7.59
C MET A 1 -9.81 1.69 7.87
N CYS A 2 -10.84 2.19 7.25
CA CYS A 2 -12.19 1.68 7.39
C CYS A 2 -12.40 0.35 6.64
N GLY A 3 -13.60 -0.20 6.74
CA GLY A 3 -14.08 -1.29 5.91
C GLY A 3 -15.40 -0.90 5.23
N ILE A 4 -15.53 -1.19 3.95
CA ILE A 4 -16.77 -1.03 3.21
C ILE A 4 -17.21 -2.36 2.61
N ALA A 5 -18.51 -2.60 2.57
CA ALA A 5 -19.11 -3.74 1.89
C ALA A 5 -20.53 -3.39 1.44
N GLY A 6 -21.03 -4.02 0.39
CA GLY A 6 -22.40 -3.77 -0.02
C GLY A 6 -22.82 -4.54 -1.24
N ILE A 7 -24.08 -4.30 -1.64
CA ILE A 7 -24.78 -5.00 -2.70
C ILE A 7 -25.55 -3.96 -3.53
N PHE A 8 -25.42 -4.04 -4.84
CA PHE A 8 -26.16 -3.25 -5.82
C PHE A 8 -26.99 -4.12 -6.76
N ASN A 9 -27.81 -3.50 -7.59
CA ASN A 9 -28.74 -4.13 -8.52
C ASN A 9 -29.84 -4.95 -7.83
N ILE A 10 -30.25 -4.54 -6.63
CA ILE A 10 -31.28 -5.21 -5.86
C ILE A 10 -32.65 -4.87 -6.45
N GLN A 11 -33.37 -5.89 -6.94
CA GLN A 11 -34.70 -5.70 -7.52
C GLN A 11 -35.78 -5.55 -6.44
N SER A 12 -35.60 -6.18 -5.29
CA SER A 12 -36.49 -6.11 -4.14
C SER A 12 -35.70 -6.25 -2.86
N GLN A 13 -35.82 -5.27 -1.98
CA GLN A 13 -35.19 -5.32 -0.66
C GLN A 13 -35.80 -6.41 0.21
N THR A 14 -34.96 -7.28 0.73
CA THR A 14 -35.39 -8.36 1.63
C THR A 14 -34.55 -8.38 2.92
N PRO A 15 -35.11 -8.90 4.04
CA PRO A 15 -34.34 -9.08 5.26
C PRO A 15 -33.08 -9.96 5.05
N GLU A 16 -33.13 -10.93 4.14
CA GLU A 16 -32.03 -11.83 3.82
C GLU A 16 -30.85 -11.07 3.20
N LEU A 17 -31.11 -10.18 2.22
CA LEU A 17 -30.07 -9.35 1.60
C LEU A 17 -29.45 -8.38 2.61
N ARG A 18 -30.29 -7.76 3.45
CA ARG A 18 -29.80 -6.92 4.54
C ARG A 18 -28.91 -7.69 5.51
N ASN A 19 -29.35 -8.87 5.94
CA ASN A 19 -28.57 -9.73 6.84
C ASN A 19 -27.27 -10.22 6.17
N LYS A 20 -27.31 -10.47 4.85
CA LYS A 20 -26.14 -10.83 4.05
C LYS A 20 -25.10 -9.70 4.09
N ALA A 21 -25.48 -8.47 3.79
CA ALA A 21 -24.61 -7.29 3.85
C ALA A 21 -24.03 -7.05 5.26
N LEU A 22 -24.82 -7.23 6.31
CA LEU A 22 -24.34 -7.16 7.69
C LEU A 22 -23.27 -8.22 8.00
N ARG A 23 -23.45 -9.46 7.54
CA ARG A 23 -22.44 -10.51 7.71
C ARG A 23 -21.17 -10.24 6.91
N MET A 24 -21.27 -9.66 5.71
CA MET A 24 -20.13 -9.19 4.94
C MET A 24 -19.35 -8.12 5.73
N ALA A 25 -20.04 -7.12 6.29
CA ALA A 25 -19.42 -6.08 7.10
C ALA A 25 -18.75 -6.64 8.37
N GLN A 26 -19.38 -7.60 9.05
CA GLN A 26 -18.79 -8.26 10.23
C GLN A 26 -17.44 -8.92 9.93
N LYS A 27 -17.23 -9.46 8.71
CA LYS A 27 -15.95 -10.06 8.30
C LYS A 27 -14.80 -9.05 8.27
N ILE A 28 -15.10 -7.76 8.11
CA ILE A 28 -14.11 -6.68 7.98
C ILE A 28 -14.15 -5.66 9.15
N ARG A 29 -14.86 -6.01 10.24
CA ARG A 29 -14.98 -5.12 11.40
C ARG A 29 -13.65 -4.80 12.08
N HIS A 30 -12.67 -5.68 12.01
CA HIS A 30 -11.31 -5.44 12.53
C HIS A 30 -10.65 -4.18 11.91
N ARG A 31 -11.02 -3.81 10.68
CA ARG A 31 -10.50 -2.62 10.01
C ARG A 31 -10.99 -1.33 10.65
N GLY A 32 -12.25 -1.31 11.08
CA GLY A 32 -12.91 -0.12 11.63
C GLY A 32 -13.74 -0.44 12.87
N PRO A 33 -13.09 -0.63 14.02
CA PRO A 33 -13.76 -1.07 15.24
C PRO A 33 -14.54 0.03 15.98
N ASP A 34 -14.45 1.29 15.55
CA ASP A 34 -14.99 2.41 16.31
C ASP A 34 -16.49 2.61 16.09
N TRP A 35 -16.99 2.36 14.87
CA TRP A 35 -18.38 2.57 14.50
C TRP A 35 -18.80 1.69 13.33
N SER A 36 -20.09 1.32 13.30
CA SER A 36 -20.71 0.61 12.16
C SER A 36 -21.91 1.39 11.67
N GLY A 37 -22.04 1.53 10.36
CA GLY A 37 -23.19 2.15 9.71
C GLY A 37 -23.69 1.30 8.54
N ILE A 38 -25.00 1.40 8.27
CA ILE A 38 -25.63 0.74 7.13
C ILE A 38 -26.68 1.65 6.50
N TYR A 39 -26.69 1.71 5.18
CA TYR A 39 -27.76 2.24 4.35
C TYR A 39 -28.48 1.09 3.67
N VAL A 40 -29.81 1.13 3.67
CA VAL A 40 -30.69 0.20 2.96
C VAL A 40 -31.77 1.00 2.25
N GLY A 41 -31.78 0.99 0.94
CA GLY A 41 -32.78 1.72 0.16
C GLY A 41 -32.56 1.57 -1.34
N GLY A 42 -33.61 1.86 -2.10
CA GLY A 42 -33.58 1.70 -3.55
C GLY A 42 -33.10 0.32 -3.97
N SER A 43 -32.18 0.28 -4.91
CA SER A 43 -31.53 -0.95 -5.38
C SER A 43 -30.15 -1.22 -4.75
N ALA A 44 -29.86 -0.61 -3.57
CA ALA A 44 -28.56 -0.65 -2.93
C ALA A 44 -28.59 -0.94 -1.42
N ILE A 45 -27.55 -1.62 -0.93
CA ILE A 45 -27.20 -1.72 0.49
C ILE A 45 -25.72 -1.38 0.61
N LEU A 46 -25.38 -0.39 1.45
CA LEU A 46 -24.00 0.00 1.74
C LEU A 46 -23.74 -0.14 3.23
N ALA A 47 -22.73 -0.88 3.61
CA ALA A 47 -22.28 -1.05 4.99
C ALA A 47 -20.87 -0.49 5.18
N HIS A 48 -20.63 0.12 6.33
CA HIS A 48 -19.36 0.75 6.67
C HIS A 48 -18.92 0.39 8.09
N GLU A 49 -17.67 -0.03 8.23
CA GLU A 49 -16.97 -0.22 9.49
C GLU A 49 -15.90 0.87 9.63
N ARG A 50 -16.03 1.73 10.61
CA ARG A 50 -15.26 2.98 10.71
C ARG A 50 -14.08 2.86 11.65
N LEU A 51 -12.90 3.30 11.19
CA LEU A 51 -11.78 3.74 12.00
C LEU A 51 -11.77 5.28 11.98
N SER A 52 -12.04 5.90 13.11
CA SER A 52 -12.18 7.35 13.22
C SER A 52 -10.81 8.00 13.36
N ILE A 53 -10.35 8.69 12.31
CA ILE A 53 -9.06 9.41 12.26
C ILE A 53 -9.30 10.88 12.01
N VAL A 54 -10.07 11.23 10.97
CA VAL A 54 -10.49 12.59 10.66
C VAL A 54 -11.96 12.74 11.05
N ASP A 55 -12.29 13.84 11.73
CA ASP A 55 -13.62 14.15 12.23
C ASP A 55 -14.26 13.00 13.04
N PRO A 56 -13.69 12.61 14.18
CA PRO A 56 -14.23 11.51 14.99
C PRO A 56 -15.68 11.71 15.42
N GLU A 57 -16.11 12.96 15.58
CA GLU A 57 -17.41 13.31 16.15
C GLU A 57 -18.55 13.26 15.13
N SER A 58 -18.40 13.88 13.95
CA SER A 58 -19.50 14.03 12.98
C SER A 58 -19.35 13.19 11.72
N GLY A 59 -18.17 12.66 11.42
CA GLY A 59 -17.85 11.91 10.19
C GLY A 59 -18.38 10.49 10.14
N GLY A 60 -19.49 10.16 10.80
CA GLY A 60 -20.15 8.85 10.72
C GLY A 60 -20.57 8.50 9.30
N GLN A 61 -20.29 7.25 8.86
CA GLN A 61 -20.59 6.77 7.51
C GLN A 61 -21.65 5.67 7.52
N PRO A 62 -22.43 5.48 6.44
CA PRO A 62 -22.35 6.17 5.13
C PRO A 62 -22.64 7.68 5.22
N LEU A 63 -21.94 8.47 4.37
CA LEU A 63 -22.15 9.90 4.23
C LEU A 63 -23.31 10.19 3.26
N TYR A 64 -23.99 11.32 3.46
CA TYR A 64 -25.13 11.72 2.64
C TYR A 64 -24.93 13.11 2.07
N SER A 65 -25.40 13.32 0.83
CA SER A 65 -25.58 14.68 0.30
C SER A 65 -26.61 15.47 1.12
N PRO A 66 -26.63 16.82 1.08
CA PRO A 66 -27.57 17.63 1.85
C PRO A 66 -29.05 17.31 1.58
N ASP A 67 -29.37 16.94 0.34
CA ASP A 67 -30.71 16.50 -0.08
C ASP A 67 -30.96 15.00 0.16
N ARG A 68 -29.96 14.29 0.70
CA ARG A 68 -29.94 12.85 0.99
C ARG A 68 -30.19 11.95 -0.23
N LYS A 69 -29.96 12.47 -1.46
CA LYS A 69 -30.13 11.71 -2.70
C LYS A 69 -28.90 10.88 -3.06
N GLN A 70 -27.72 11.31 -2.65
CA GLN A 70 -26.49 10.54 -2.84
C GLN A 70 -26.02 10.00 -1.49
N VAL A 71 -25.62 8.74 -1.50
CA VAL A 71 -25.11 7.99 -0.33
C VAL A 71 -23.73 7.43 -0.64
N LEU A 72 -22.78 7.61 0.27
CA LEU A 72 -21.38 7.30 0.03
C LEU A 72 -20.78 6.49 1.18
N ALA A 73 -20.19 5.35 0.87
CA ALA A 73 -19.34 4.60 1.78
C ALA A 73 -17.89 4.64 1.28
N VAL A 74 -16.96 5.15 2.09
CA VAL A 74 -15.55 5.34 1.74
C VAL A 74 -14.66 4.64 2.76
N ASN A 75 -13.65 3.92 2.25
CA ASN A 75 -12.47 3.52 3.00
C ASN A 75 -11.28 4.29 2.44
N GLY A 76 -10.73 5.23 3.18
CA GLY A 76 -9.57 6.02 2.75
C GLY A 76 -9.58 7.45 3.25
N GLU A 77 -8.70 8.25 2.71
CA GLU A 77 -8.44 9.64 3.06
C GLU A 77 -8.27 10.49 1.79
N ILE A 78 -8.86 11.69 1.78
CA ILE A 78 -8.75 12.66 0.69
C ILE A 78 -7.87 13.83 1.16
N TYR A 79 -6.61 13.81 0.81
CA TYR A 79 -5.60 14.74 1.33
C TYR A 79 -5.80 16.20 0.91
N ASN A 80 -6.38 16.44 -0.28
CA ASN A 80 -6.65 17.79 -0.78
C ASN A 80 -8.09 18.28 -0.50
N HIS A 81 -8.77 17.69 0.48
CA HIS A 81 -10.15 18.02 0.81
C HIS A 81 -10.36 19.50 1.20
N ARG A 82 -9.38 20.12 1.85
CA ARG A 82 -9.48 21.53 2.28
C ARG A 82 -9.60 22.49 1.09
N ASP A 83 -8.78 22.29 0.07
CA ASP A 83 -8.80 23.08 -1.15
C ASP A 83 -10.12 22.86 -1.91
N ILE A 84 -10.61 21.62 -1.93
CA ILE A 84 -11.92 21.31 -2.53
C ILE A 84 -13.03 21.99 -1.74
N ARG A 85 -13.06 21.89 -0.40
CA ARG A 85 -14.04 22.58 0.44
C ARG A 85 -14.04 24.08 0.22
N ALA A 86 -12.86 24.70 0.11
CA ALA A 86 -12.74 26.14 -0.16
C ALA A 86 -13.37 26.53 -1.51
N ARG A 87 -13.17 25.72 -2.57
CA ARG A 87 -13.75 25.95 -3.91
C ARG A 87 -15.28 25.78 -3.93
N TYR A 88 -15.82 24.98 -3.03
CA TYR A 88 -17.26 24.71 -2.93
C TYR A 88 -17.95 25.50 -1.80
N ALA A 89 -17.24 26.41 -1.13
CA ALA A 89 -17.82 27.30 -0.15
C ALA A 89 -18.98 28.12 -0.77
N GLY A 90 -20.15 28.07 -0.13
CA GLY A 90 -21.37 28.70 -0.62
C GLY A 90 -22.07 27.99 -1.80
N LYS A 91 -21.50 26.92 -2.34
CA LYS A 91 -22.09 26.11 -3.42
C LYS A 91 -22.60 24.76 -2.94
N TYR A 92 -21.98 24.19 -1.93
CA TYR A 92 -22.36 22.92 -1.33
C TYR A 92 -22.36 23.06 0.21
N ALA A 93 -23.44 22.60 0.84
CA ALA A 93 -23.61 22.68 2.31
C ALA A 93 -23.05 21.41 2.96
N PHE A 94 -21.74 21.39 3.22
CA PHE A 94 -21.09 20.27 3.92
C PHE A 94 -21.77 19.99 5.26
N GLN A 95 -22.06 18.72 5.54
CA GLN A 95 -22.80 18.27 6.71
C GLN A 95 -21.85 17.80 7.83
N THR A 96 -20.61 17.43 7.49
CA THR A 96 -19.61 16.87 8.41
C THR A 96 -18.27 17.57 8.22
N GLY A 97 -17.32 17.30 9.15
CA GLY A 97 -15.92 17.66 8.98
C GLY A 97 -15.10 16.61 8.20
N SER A 98 -15.72 15.48 7.83
CA SER A 98 -15.02 14.40 7.11
C SER A 98 -14.40 14.89 5.81
N ASP A 99 -13.14 14.56 5.58
CA ASP A 99 -12.42 14.81 4.34
C ASP A 99 -13.09 14.13 3.13
N CYS A 100 -13.70 12.97 3.35
CA CYS A 100 -14.34 12.18 2.30
C CYS A 100 -15.66 12.77 1.77
N GLU A 101 -16.32 13.68 2.50
CA GLU A 101 -17.58 14.28 2.06
C GLU A 101 -17.42 15.10 0.76
N VAL A 102 -16.21 15.57 0.46
CA VAL A 102 -15.93 16.31 -0.79
C VAL A 102 -16.23 15.50 -2.05
N ILE A 103 -16.23 14.16 -1.95
CA ILE A 103 -16.59 13.26 -3.05
C ILE A 103 -18.05 13.52 -3.49
N LEU A 104 -18.96 13.72 -2.55
CA LEU A 104 -20.38 14.02 -2.85
C LEU A 104 -20.54 15.36 -3.57
N ALA A 105 -19.84 16.40 -3.10
CA ALA A 105 -19.86 17.72 -3.73
C ALA A 105 -19.32 17.69 -5.17
N LEU A 106 -18.21 17.00 -5.37
CA LEU A 106 -17.58 16.86 -6.68
C LEU A 106 -18.40 16.00 -7.65
N TYR A 107 -18.98 14.90 -7.16
CA TYR A 107 -19.83 14.02 -7.99
C TYR A 107 -21.06 14.76 -8.51
N LYS A 108 -21.72 15.54 -7.64
CA LYS A 108 -22.89 16.34 -8.03
C LYS A 108 -22.57 17.38 -9.10
N ASP A 109 -21.39 17.97 -9.08
CA ASP A 109 -20.96 19.00 -10.04
C ASP A 109 -20.42 18.40 -11.37
N LYS A 110 -19.63 17.32 -11.30
CA LYS A 110 -18.79 16.87 -12.44
C LYS A 110 -19.05 15.45 -12.90
N GLY A 111 -19.94 14.70 -12.22
CA GLY A 111 -20.09 13.27 -12.46
C GLY A 111 -18.76 12.55 -12.27
N VAL A 112 -18.50 11.46 -13.01
CA VAL A 112 -17.29 10.63 -12.84
C VAL A 112 -15.96 11.35 -13.11
N ARG A 113 -15.98 12.49 -13.82
CA ARG A 113 -14.76 13.25 -14.17
C ARG A 113 -14.04 13.84 -12.95
N PHE A 114 -14.71 13.93 -11.80
CA PHE A 114 -14.11 14.45 -10.58
C PHE A 114 -12.96 13.59 -10.05
N LEU A 115 -12.88 12.30 -10.39
CA LEU A 115 -11.87 11.38 -9.89
C LEU A 115 -10.44 11.90 -10.10
N GLU A 116 -10.19 12.60 -11.21
CA GLU A 116 -8.89 13.22 -11.50
C GLU A 116 -8.49 14.30 -10.49
N GLU A 117 -9.46 14.94 -9.83
CA GLU A 117 -9.19 16.02 -8.88
C GLU A 117 -8.84 15.53 -7.49
N LEU A 118 -9.14 14.26 -7.18
CA LEU A 118 -8.81 13.70 -5.89
C LEU A 118 -7.31 13.44 -5.75
N ASN A 119 -6.72 13.90 -4.67
CA ASN A 119 -5.43 13.41 -4.17
C ASN A 119 -5.68 12.71 -2.83
N GLY A 120 -5.46 11.40 -2.79
CA GLY A 120 -5.75 10.60 -1.62
C GLY A 120 -5.51 9.10 -1.88
N ILE A 121 -5.70 8.34 -0.83
CA ILE A 121 -5.80 6.88 -0.86
C ILE A 121 -7.25 6.51 -0.59
N PHE A 122 -7.90 5.80 -1.48
CA PHE A 122 -9.34 5.54 -1.33
C PHE A 122 -9.86 4.34 -2.11
N ALA A 123 -10.89 3.75 -1.56
CA ALA A 123 -11.85 2.91 -2.25
C ALA A 123 -13.24 3.30 -1.77
N PHE A 124 -14.17 3.54 -2.68
CA PHE A 124 -15.52 3.96 -2.29
C PHE A 124 -16.61 3.34 -3.17
N ALA A 125 -17.81 3.32 -2.62
CA ALA A 125 -19.04 3.02 -3.32
C ALA A 125 -20.03 4.16 -3.06
N LEU A 126 -20.56 4.75 -4.13
CA LEU A 126 -21.55 5.82 -4.13
C LEU A 126 -22.82 5.33 -4.82
N TYR A 127 -23.96 5.52 -4.19
CA TYR A 127 -25.27 5.28 -4.76
C TYR A 127 -26.03 6.59 -4.93
N ASP A 128 -26.59 6.81 -6.10
CA ASP A 128 -27.41 7.96 -6.44
C ASP A 128 -28.87 7.53 -6.62
N GLU A 129 -29.69 7.82 -5.61
CA GLU A 129 -31.12 7.48 -5.60
C GLU A 129 -31.91 8.17 -6.71
N GLU A 130 -31.48 9.38 -7.12
CA GLU A 130 -32.21 10.16 -8.12
C GLU A 130 -32.14 9.52 -9.51
N THR A 131 -31.01 8.90 -9.81
CA THR A 131 -30.77 8.24 -11.11
C THR A 131 -30.83 6.71 -11.03
N ASP A 132 -30.99 6.16 -9.84
CA ASP A 132 -30.86 4.72 -9.54
C ASP A 132 -29.58 4.13 -10.15
N ASP A 133 -28.46 4.84 -9.98
CA ASP A 133 -27.14 4.45 -10.50
C ASP A 133 -26.12 4.39 -9.37
N TYR A 134 -25.03 3.70 -9.60
CA TYR A 134 -23.94 3.62 -8.62
C TYR A 134 -22.57 3.72 -9.27
N LEU A 135 -21.61 4.16 -8.45
CA LEU A 135 -20.22 4.32 -8.82
C LEU A 135 -19.35 3.64 -7.76
N ILE A 136 -18.51 2.70 -8.18
CA ILE A 136 -17.45 2.12 -7.36
C ILE A 136 -16.13 2.62 -7.93
N ALA A 137 -15.20 3.11 -7.09
CA ALA A 137 -13.91 3.59 -7.57
C ALA A 137 -12.79 3.30 -6.58
N ARG A 138 -11.57 3.22 -7.11
CA ARG A 138 -10.35 2.92 -6.36
C ARG A 138 -9.23 3.88 -6.74
N ASP A 139 -8.37 4.21 -5.77
CA ASP A 139 -7.23 5.11 -5.92
C ASP A 139 -6.23 4.67 -7.02
N PRO A 140 -5.34 5.58 -7.48
CA PRO A 140 -4.45 5.35 -8.62
C PRO A 140 -3.58 4.08 -8.55
N ILE A 141 -3.10 3.74 -7.35
CA ILE A 141 -2.15 2.63 -7.13
C ILE A 141 -2.82 1.43 -6.46
N GLY A 142 -4.02 1.63 -5.90
CA GLY A 142 -4.72 0.61 -5.14
C GLY A 142 -4.11 0.39 -3.75
N VAL A 143 -3.70 1.47 -3.10
CA VAL A 143 -3.24 1.45 -1.70
C VAL A 143 -4.34 0.90 -0.80
N ILE A 144 -5.58 1.33 -1.05
CA ILE A 144 -6.75 0.80 -0.36
C ILE A 144 -7.25 -0.45 -1.10
N PRO A 145 -7.41 -1.59 -0.41
CA PRO A 145 -7.91 -2.79 -1.04
C PRO A 145 -9.39 -2.69 -1.35
N LEU A 146 -9.79 -3.29 -2.48
CA LEU A 146 -11.18 -3.38 -2.92
C LEU A 146 -11.34 -4.61 -3.82
N TYR A 147 -12.49 -5.28 -3.68
CA TYR A 147 -12.91 -6.41 -4.48
C TYR A 147 -14.31 -6.17 -5.02
N ILE A 148 -14.61 -6.73 -6.19
CA ILE A 148 -15.92 -6.69 -6.83
C ILE A 148 -16.33 -8.12 -7.14
N GLY A 149 -17.62 -8.44 -6.92
CA GLY A 149 -18.17 -9.77 -7.18
C GLY A 149 -19.57 -9.69 -7.75
N ARG A 150 -20.05 -10.84 -8.19
CA ARG A 150 -21.41 -10.98 -8.72
C ARG A 150 -22.02 -12.32 -8.37
N ASP A 151 -23.33 -12.37 -8.35
CA ASP A 151 -24.09 -13.62 -8.25
C ASP A 151 -24.91 -13.87 -9.53
N LYS A 152 -25.50 -15.07 -9.60
CA LYS A 152 -26.35 -15.48 -10.72
C LYS A 152 -27.64 -14.66 -10.87
N ASP A 153 -28.06 -13.96 -9.83
CA ASP A 153 -29.25 -13.12 -9.82
C ASP A 153 -28.96 -11.71 -10.35
N GLY A 154 -27.69 -11.42 -10.71
CA GLY A 154 -27.24 -10.16 -11.28
C GLY A 154 -26.91 -9.08 -10.26
N HIS A 155 -26.89 -9.41 -8.98
CA HIS A 155 -26.42 -8.48 -7.96
C HIS A 155 -24.90 -8.26 -8.09
N ILE A 156 -24.47 -7.04 -7.85
CA ILE A 156 -23.05 -6.65 -7.77
C ILE A 156 -22.67 -6.48 -6.32
N TYR A 157 -21.65 -7.19 -5.91
CA TYR A 157 -21.07 -7.15 -4.57
C TYR A 157 -19.78 -6.35 -4.58
N PHE A 158 -19.49 -5.63 -3.50
CA PHE A 158 -18.18 -5.03 -3.26
C PHE A 158 -17.77 -5.22 -1.81
N GLY A 159 -16.45 -5.24 -1.58
CA GLY A 159 -15.90 -5.36 -0.23
C GLY A 159 -14.45 -4.93 -0.17
N SER A 160 -14.04 -4.35 0.95
CA SER A 160 -12.65 -3.94 1.20
C SER A 160 -11.69 -5.13 1.22
N GLU A 161 -12.16 -6.29 1.64
CA GLU A 161 -11.36 -7.50 1.72
C GLU A 161 -12.10 -8.68 1.09
N LEU A 162 -11.33 -9.66 0.59
CA LEU A 162 -11.80 -10.86 -0.08
C LEU A 162 -12.78 -11.63 0.82
N LYS A 163 -12.49 -11.73 2.13
CA LYS A 163 -13.36 -12.42 3.10
C LYS A 163 -14.77 -11.84 3.20
N ALA A 164 -14.97 -10.60 2.79
CA ALA A 164 -16.31 -9.99 2.73
C ALA A 164 -17.14 -10.51 1.55
N LEU A 165 -16.51 -11.15 0.55
CA LEU A 165 -17.16 -11.70 -0.63
C LEU A 165 -17.20 -13.23 -0.63
N GLU A 166 -16.21 -13.88 0.00
CA GLU A 166 -16.11 -15.34 0.07
C GLU A 166 -17.34 -15.96 0.72
N GLY A 167 -18.04 -16.79 -0.07
CA GLY A 167 -19.28 -17.43 0.34
C GLY A 167 -20.53 -16.52 0.35
N PHE A 168 -20.41 -15.28 -0.16
CA PHE A 168 -21.53 -14.35 -0.27
C PHE A 168 -21.97 -14.09 -1.71
N CYS A 169 -21.11 -14.29 -2.69
CA CYS A 169 -21.40 -14.20 -4.13
C CYS A 169 -20.77 -15.38 -4.86
N ASP A 170 -21.11 -15.55 -6.14
CA ASP A 170 -20.69 -16.73 -6.92
C ASP A 170 -19.27 -16.57 -7.47
N GLU A 171 -18.90 -15.36 -7.88
CA GLU A 171 -17.56 -15.03 -8.36
C GLU A 171 -17.14 -13.63 -7.93
N TYR A 172 -15.83 -13.41 -7.75
CA TYR A 172 -15.28 -12.11 -7.43
C TYR A 172 -13.82 -12.03 -7.86
N GLU A 173 -13.35 -10.78 -7.97
CA GLU A 173 -11.98 -10.44 -8.35
C GLU A 173 -11.49 -9.18 -7.63
N PRO A 174 -10.16 -8.93 -7.55
CA PRO A 174 -9.62 -7.65 -7.11
C PRO A 174 -10.08 -6.52 -8.04
N PHE A 175 -10.57 -5.43 -7.46
CA PHE A 175 -10.90 -4.23 -8.22
C PHE A 175 -9.63 -3.52 -8.68
N LEU A 176 -9.52 -3.18 -9.96
CA LEU A 176 -8.30 -2.63 -10.53
C LEU A 176 -7.97 -1.21 -10.00
N PRO A 177 -6.70 -0.91 -9.69
CA PRO A 177 -6.25 0.43 -9.32
C PRO A 177 -6.51 1.45 -10.43
N GLY A 178 -6.86 2.68 -10.05
CA GLY A 178 -7.11 3.75 -11.00
C GLY A 178 -8.29 3.50 -11.94
N HIS A 179 -9.24 2.68 -11.50
CA HIS A 179 -10.46 2.37 -12.25
C HIS A 179 -11.71 2.77 -11.47
N TYR A 180 -12.82 2.91 -12.20
CA TYR A 180 -14.16 2.97 -11.65
C TYR A 180 -15.08 2.00 -12.39
N TYR A 181 -16.12 1.54 -11.70
CA TYR A 181 -17.22 0.76 -12.26
C TYR A 181 -18.50 1.56 -12.13
N ARG A 182 -19.24 1.71 -13.22
CA ARG A 182 -20.50 2.42 -13.23
C ARG A 182 -21.66 1.46 -13.49
N GLY A 183 -22.68 1.50 -12.65
CA GLY A 183 -23.80 0.57 -12.66
C GLY A 183 -24.52 0.52 -14.00
N ARG A 184 -24.95 1.67 -14.51
CA ARG A 184 -25.68 1.79 -15.80
C ARG A 184 -24.89 1.30 -17.02
N GLU A 185 -23.56 1.26 -16.92
CA GLU A 185 -22.69 0.84 -18.03
C GLU A 185 -22.27 -0.61 -17.90
N GLY A 186 -22.37 -1.18 -16.68
CA GLY A 186 -22.07 -2.57 -16.39
C GLY A 186 -20.61 -2.98 -16.64
N LYS A 187 -19.69 -2.02 -16.63
CA LYS A 187 -18.27 -2.27 -16.93
C LYS A 187 -17.32 -1.35 -16.17
N MET A 188 -16.07 -1.78 -16.10
CA MET A 188 -14.97 -1.06 -15.49
C MET A 188 -14.29 -0.13 -16.51
N HIS A 189 -13.94 1.07 -16.07
CA HIS A 189 -13.24 2.09 -16.85
C HIS A 189 -12.00 2.54 -16.13
N ARG A 190 -10.90 2.72 -16.87
CA ARG A 190 -9.69 3.34 -16.34
C ARG A 190 -9.84 4.86 -16.33
N TRP A 191 -9.65 5.49 -15.16
CA TRP A 191 -9.67 6.94 -15.00
C TRP A 191 -8.29 7.55 -14.78
N TYR A 192 -7.33 6.74 -14.24
CA TYR A 192 -5.97 7.21 -13.98
C TYR A 192 -5.01 6.74 -15.06
N THR A 193 -4.52 7.67 -15.83
CA THR A 193 -3.47 7.47 -16.85
C THR A 193 -2.54 8.68 -16.82
N ARG A 194 -1.24 8.45 -16.87
CA ARG A 194 -0.20 9.48 -16.89
C ARG A 194 0.75 9.23 -18.05
N ASP A 195 1.22 10.31 -18.67
CA ASP A 195 2.21 10.26 -19.76
C ASP A 195 3.52 9.61 -19.32
N TRP A 196 3.95 9.81 -18.06
CA TRP A 196 5.14 9.16 -17.52
C TRP A 196 5.07 7.62 -17.49
N MET A 197 3.92 7.01 -17.71
CA MET A 197 3.81 5.55 -17.87
C MET A 197 4.46 5.06 -19.17
N ASP A 198 4.67 5.96 -20.14
CA ASP A 198 5.40 5.69 -21.37
C ASP A 198 6.84 6.21 -21.27
N TYR A 199 7.81 5.34 -21.53
CA TYR A 199 9.22 5.69 -21.53
C TYR A 199 9.54 6.85 -22.50
N ALA A 200 8.85 6.92 -23.66
CA ALA A 200 9.07 7.99 -24.64
C ALA A 200 8.82 9.40 -24.07
N ALA A 201 7.94 9.53 -23.07
CA ALA A 201 7.64 10.81 -22.45
C ALA A 201 8.68 11.27 -21.42
N VAL A 202 9.56 10.37 -20.96
CA VAL A 202 10.49 10.67 -19.87
C VAL A 202 11.97 10.55 -20.23
N LYS A 203 12.29 9.87 -21.34
CA LYS A 203 13.66 9.57 -21.77
C LYS A 203 14.56 10.79 -22.00
N ASP A 204 13.97 11.92 -22.39
CA ASP A 204 14.68 13.14 -22.77
C ASP A 204 14.57 14.24 -21.68
N ASN A 205 13.93 13.97 -20.55
CA ASN A 205 13.74 14.96 -19.48
C ASN A 205 15.07 15.44 -18.87
N TYR A 206 16.13 14.64 -19.00
CA TYR A 206 17.48 14.96 -18.59
C TYR A 206 18.47 14.10 -19.37
N THR A 207 19.59 14.68 -19.87
CA THR A 207 20.62 13.98 -20.63
C THR A 207 21.83 13.68 -19.75
N PRO A 208 21.98 12.48 -19.18
CA PRO A 208 22.88 12.25 -18.05
C PRO A 208 24.35 12.05 -18.39
N ALA A 209 24.67 11.56 -19.57
CA ALA A 209 25.99 10.96 -19.85
C ALA A 209 27.17 11.95 -19.81
N ALA A 210 26.95 13.19 -20.22
CA ALA A 210 27.99 14.22 -20.19
C ALA A 210 28.11 14.93 -18.83
N GLU A 211 27.07 14.88 -18.01
CA GLU A 211 26.93 15.70 -16.81
C GLU A 211 27.15 14.92 -15.51
N ARG A 212 26.94 13.60 -15.48
CA ARG A 212 27.23 12.75 -14.31
C ARG A 212 28.71 12.76 -13.90
N ASN A 213 29.62 12.92 -14.87
CA ASN A 213 31.07 12.89 -14.66
C ASN A 213 31.70 14.29 -14.68
N ALA A 214 30.92 15.34 -14.91
CA ALA A 214 31.46 16.70 -14.88
C ALA A 214 31.70 17.13 -13.42
N ALA A 215 32.87 17.70 -13.18
CA ALA A 215 33.21 18.23 -11.88
C ALA A 215 32.13 19.25 -11.40
N PRO A 216 31.92 19.40 -10.08
CA PRO A 216 30.82 20.16 -9.50
C PRO A 216 30.66 21.62 -9.93
N ALA A 217 31.47 22.13 -10.82
CA ALA A 217 31.60 23.57 -11.16
C ALA A 217 31.01 23.98 -12.53
N SER A 218 30.49 23.06 -13.37
CA SER A 218 30.02 23.41 -14.71
C SER A 218 28.55 23.00 -14.98
N ILE A 219 27.91 23.82 -15.69
CA ILE A 219 26.57 23.88 -16.36
C ILE A 219 25.54 22.73 -16.11
N GLY A 220 25.95 21.46 -15.95
CA GLY A 220 25.09 20.31 -15.67
C GLY A 220 24.54 20.20 -14.25
N ARG A 221 25.11 20.94 -13.34
CA ARG A 221 24.68 20.97 -11.93
C ARG A 221 23.25 21.46 -11.75
N THR A 222 22.77 22.34 -12.62
CA THR A 222 21.45 22.93 -12.52
C THR A 222 20.31 21.94 -12.82
N ALA A 223 20.43 21.10 -13.85
CA ALA A 223 19.33 20.19 -14.21
C ALA A 223 19.21 19.02 -13.21
N TYR A 224 20.33 18.39 -12.83
CA TYR A 224 20.31 17.31 -11.84
C TYR A 224 19.94 17.81 -10.44
N SER A 225 20.54 18.92 -9.97
CA SER A 225 20.19 19.51 -8.68
C SER A 225 18.72 19.98 -8.64
N THR A 226 18.18 20.44 -9.76
CA THR A 226 16.75 20.78 -9.87
C THR A 226 15.88 19.54 -9.69
N GLN A 227 16.24 18.39 -10.25
CA GLN A 227 15.49 17.14 -10.06
C GLN A 227 15.59 16.63 -8.61
N VAL A 228 16.77 16.69 -8.00
CA VAL A 228 16.97 16.34 -6.58
C VAL A 228 16.10 17.23 -5.69
N THR A 229 16.12 18.55 -5.92
CA THR A 229 15.27 19.50 -5.18
C THR A 229 13.77 19.24 -5.42
N ALA A 230 13.36 18.95 -6.66
CA ALA A 230 11.96 18.64 -6.94
C ALA A 230 11.47 17.37 -6.21
N VAL A 231 12.31 16.33 -6.11
CA VAL A 231 12.01 15.13 -5.31
C VAL A 231 11.90 15.47 -3.84
N HIS A 232 12.84 16.26 -3.31
CA HIS A 232 12.79 16.73 -1.92
C HIS A 232 11.49 17.44 -1.61
N ASP A 233 11.17 18.49 -2.38
CA ASP A 233 10.00 19.34 -2.12
C ASP A 233 8.68 18.57 -2.31
N ALA A 234 8.59 17.71 -3.33
CA ALA A 234 7.41 16.92 -3.57
C ALA A 234 7.15 15.87 -2.49
N LEU A 235 8.21 15.21 -1.98
CA LEU A 235 8.06 14.23 -0.90
C LEU A 235 7.74 14.93 0.44
N GLU A 236 8.39 16.05 0.71
CA GLU A 236 8.10 16.86 1.90
C GLU A 236 6.62 17.29 1.90
N ALA A 237 6.12 17.79 0.77
CA ALA A 237 4.71 18.15 0.61
C ALA A 237 3.77 16.94 0.75
N ALA A 238 4.14 15.77 0.20
CA ALA A 238 3.37 14.55 0.34
C ALA A 238 3.26 14.09 1.80
N VAL A 239 4.39 14.06 2.53
CA VAL A 239 4.37 13.73 3.96
C VAL A 239 3.52 14.73 4.72
N GLN A 240 3.71 16.03 4.51
CA GLN A 240 2.99 17.07 5.22
C GLN A 240 1.47 16.92 5.05
N ARG A 241 0.96 16.74 3.81
CA ARG A 241 -0.48 16.55 3.59
C ARG A 241 -1.03 15.27 4.20
N GLN A 242 -0.21 14.22 4.31
CA GLN A 242 -0.59 12.94 4.89
C GLN A 242 -0.51 12.90 6.42
N LEU A 243 -0.03 13.97 7.07
CA LEU A 243 -0.09 14.12 8.54
C LEU A 243 -1.46 14.55 9.07
N MET A 244 -2.43 14.85 8.21
CA MET A 244 -3.77 15.23 8.64
C MET A 244 -4.39 14.14 9.55
N SER A 245 -4.72 14.49 10.80
CA SER A 245 -5.26 13.56 11.78
C SER A 245 -5.79 14.30 13.00
N ASP A 246 -6.96 13.90 13.47
CA ASP A 246 -7.53 14.35 14.75
C ASP A 246 -7.21 13.38 15.90
N VAL A 247 -6.39 12.36 15.66
CA VAL A 247 -6.00 11.33 16.63
C VAL A 247 -4.47 11.11 16.62
N PRO A 248 -3.89 10.50 17.68
CA PRO A 248 -2.47 10.18 17.72
C PRO A 248 -2.01 9.31 16.57
N TYR A 249 -0.82 9.63 16.02
CA TYR A 249 -0.18 8.90 14.94
C TYR A 249 1.33 8.69 15.20
N GLY A 250 1.92 7.80 14.43
CA GLY A 250 3.36 7.49 14.51
C GLY A 250 3.98 7.23 13.14
N VAL A 251 5.19 6.71 13.14
CA VAL A 251 5.93 6.33 11.93
C VAL A 251 6.50 4.92 12.08
N LEU A 252 6.49 4.15 10.99
CA LEU A 252 7.24 2.91 10.90
C LEU A 252 8.69 3.23 10.54
N LEU A 253 9.64 2.77 11.36
CA LEU A 253 11.05 3.10 11.23
C LEU A 253 11.90 1.82 11.26
N SER A 254 12.18 1.25 10.10
CA SER A 254 13.03 0.05 9.97
C SER A 254 14.54 0.36 10.03
N GLY A 255 14.94 1.63 9.95
CA GLY A 255 16.35 2.02 9.84
C GLY A 255 16.91 1.93 8.41
N GLY A 256 16.09 1.58 7.42
CA GLY A 256 16.39 1.73 6.00
C GLY A 256 16.19 3.20 5.55
N LEU A 257 16.70 3.54 4.37
CA LEU A 257 16.63 4.89 3.81
C LEU A 257 15.19 5.43 3.81
N ASP A 258 14.26 4.70 3.22
CA ASP A 258 12.90 5.17 2.92
C ASP A 258 12.10 5.50 4.18
N SER A 259 12.08 4.57 5.14
CA SER A 259 11.41 4.77 6.43
C SER A 259 12.05 5.90 7.23
N SER A 260 13.37 6.06 7.12
CA SER A 260 14.13 7.10 7.82
C SER A 260 13.83 8.48 7.25
N VAL A 261 13.73 8.62 5.92
CA VAL A 261 13.34 9.87 5.24
C VAL A 261 11.93 10.28 5.65
N ILE A 262 10.95 9.37 5.55
CA ILE A 262 9.57 9.67 5.98
C ILE A 262 9.52 10.09 7.45
N SER A 263 10.25 9.39 8.32
CA SER A 263 10.28 9.70 9.76
C SER A 263 10.92 11.06 10.06
N ALA A 264 12.00 11.42 9.35
CA ALA A 264 12.68 12.70 9.51
C ALA A 264 11.79 13.87 9.07
N ILE A 265 11.13 13.74 7.91
CA ILE A 265 10.20 14.76 7.42
C ILE A 265 8.99 14.87 8.37
N ALA A 266 8.38 13.73 8.77
CA ALA A 266 7.25 13.73 9.69
C ALA A 266 7.62 14.42 11.02
N LYS A 267 8.81 14.18 11.55
CA LYS A 267 9.30 14.84 12.78
C LYS A 267 9.37 16.36 12.67
N LYS A 268 9.74 16.88 11.51
CA LYS A 268 9.79 18.34 11.25
C LYS A 268 8.42 19.00 11.48
N TYR A 269 7.32 18.31 11.17
CA TYR A 269 5.96 18.85 11.22
C TYR A 269 5.12 18.35 12.40
N ALA A 270 5.51 17.28 13.08
CA ALA A 270 4.68 16.58 14.07
C ALA A 270 4.28 17.41 15.31
N ALA A 271 5.00 18.50 15.60
CA ALA A 271 4.68 19.35 16.75
C ALA A 271 3.46 20.26 16.53
N LYS A 272 3.01 20.43 15.30
CA LYS A 272 1.91 21.33 14.93
C LYS A 272 0.84 20.58 14.13
N ARG A 273 -0.40 21.07 14.26
CA ARG A 273 -1.51 20.55 13.47
C ARG A 273 -1.54 21.21 12.09
N ILE A 274 -1.46 20.41 11.05
CA ILE A 274 -1.56 20.88 9.66
C ILE A 274 -2.96 21.41 9.33
N GLU A 275 -4.01 20.89 9.98
CA GLU A 275 -5.40 21.31 9.80
C GLU A 275 -5.64 22.75 10.25
N THR A 276 -4.75 23.32 11.05
CA THR A 276 -4.79 24.71 11.52
C THR A 276 -3.71 25.58 10.87
N ASP A 277 -3.19 25.19 9.71
CA ASP A 277 -2.06 25.86 9.03
C ASP A 277 -0.81 26.00 9.96
N ASN A 278 -0.56 24.98 10.75
CA ASN A 278 0.51 24.91 11.75
C ASN A 278 0.41 25.96 12.88
N LYS A 279 -0.77 26.52 13.13
CA LYS A 279 -0.98 27.53 14.21
C LYS A 279 -1.22 26.89 15.57
N ALA A 280 -1.91 25.74 15.62
CA ALA A 280 -2.17 25.00 16.85
C ALA A 280 -1.15 23.89 17.08
N ASP A 281 -0.86 23.58 18.34
CA ASP A 281 -0.05 22.44 18.71
C ASP A 281 -0.78 21.11 18.39
N ALA A 282 -0.01 20.10 18.02
CA ALA A 282 -0.57 18.76 17.83
C ALA A 282 -1.11 18.20 19.14
N TRP A 283 -2.15 17.38 19.05
CA TRP A 283 -2.67 16.63 20.20
C TRP A 283 -1.59 15.74 20.84
N TRP A 284 -0.65 15.32 20.04
CA TRP A 284 0.44 14.42 20.39
C TRP A 284 1.77 15.01 19.89
N PRO A 285 2.40 15.94 20.64
CA PRO A 285 3.55 16.72 20.15
C PRO A 285 4.83 15.90 20.00
N GLN A 286 4.88 14.69 20.57
CA GLN A 286 6.00 13.77 20.44
C GLN A 286 5.69 12.72 19.39
N LEU A 287 6.50 12.69 18.32
CA LEU A 287 6.37 11.65 17.30
C LEU A 287 6.90 10.32 17.82
N HIS A 288 6.08 9.29 17.78
CA HIS A 288 6.44 7.92 18.11
C HIS A 288 6.89 7.18 16.85
N SER A 289 8.02 6.48 16.94
CA SER A 289 8.54 5.61 15.89
C SER A 289 8.57 4.15 16.33
N PHE A 290 8.29 3.24 15.40
CA PHE A 290 8.13 1.82 15.67
C PHE A 290 9.02 0.99 14.77
N ALA A 291 9.75 0.05 15.36
CA ALA A 291 10.55 -0.96 14.66
C ALA A 291 10.23 -2.35 15.18
N VAL A 292 10.34 -3.36 14.33
CA VAL A 292 10.12 -4.77 14.70
C VAL A 292 11.24 -5.65 14.14
N GLY A 293 11.65 -6.66 14.89
CA GLY A 293 12.63 -7.63 14.44
C GLY A 293 12.92 -8.69 15.51
N LEU A 294 13.68 -9.70 15.11
CA LEU A 294 14.29 -10.63 16.05
C LEU A 294 15.32 -9.88 16.89
N LYS A 295 15.58 -10.35 18.10
CA LYS A 295 16.57 -9.72 18.99
C LYS A 295 17.93 -9.61 18.31
N GLY A 296 18.44 -8.39 18.20
CA GLY A 296 19.72 -8.10 17.56
C GLY A 296 19.66 -7.96 16.03
N ALA A 297 18.48 -7.93 15.43
CA ALA A 297 18.31 -7.73 13.98
C ALA A 297 18.99 -6.44 13.50
N PRO A 298 19.61 -6.44 12.31
CA PRO A 298 20.35 -5.28 11.78
C PRO A 298 19.48 -4.03 11.68
N ASP A 299 18.24 -4.17 11.27
CA ASP A 299 17.30 -3.07 11.14
C ASP A 299 16.98 -2.39 12.46
N LEU A 300 16.84 -3.15 13.58
CA LEU A 300 16.60 -2.58 14.90
C LEU A 300 17.76 -1.68 15.36
N ILE A 301 19.00 -2.07 15.04
CA ILE A 301 20.20 -1.29 15.39
C ILE A 301 20.16 0.05 14.64
N LYS A 302 19.85 0.03 13.34
CA LYS A 302 19.79 1.22 12.50
C LYS A 302 18.58 2.10 12.82
N ALA A 303 17.44 1.51 13.09
CA ALA A 303 16.24 2.24 13.54
C ALA A 303 16.52 3.05 14.81
N ARG A 304 17.22 2.46 15.77
CA ARG A 304 17.61 3.13 17.03
C ARG A 304 18.57 4.29 16.78
N GLU A 305 19.51 4.15 15.84
CA GLU A 305 20.43 5.21 15.43
C GLU A 305 19.67 6.40 14.83
N VAL A 306 18.77 6.14 13.88
CA VAL A 306 17.94 7.18 13.27
C VAL A 306 17.02 7.83 14.30
N ALA A 307 16.35 7.05 15.13
CA ALA A 307 15.42 7.57 16.15
C ALA A 307 16.09 8.56 17.11
N ARG A 308 17.35 8.27 17.53
CA ARG A 308 18.13 9.21 18.35
C ARG A 308 18.50 10.47 17.58
N HIS A 309 18.87 10.33 16.31
CA HIS A 309 19.28 11.45 15.46
C HIS A 309 18.12 12.43 15.23
N ILE A 310 16.93 11.93 14.88
CA ILE A 310 15.76 12.77 14.59
C ILE A 310 14.94 13.11 15.85
N GLY A 311 15.18 12.46 16.98
CA GLY A 311 14.53 12.76 18.26
C GLY A 311 13.09 12.27 18.35
N THR A 312 12.82 11.03 17.95
CA THR A 312 11.51 10.37 18.16
C THR A 312 11.48 9.58 19.46
N VAL A 313 10.27 9.33 19.99
CA VAL A 313 10.04 8.34 21.04
C VAL A 313 10.01 6.96 20.38
N HIS A 314 11.11 6.25 20.47
CA HIS A 314 11.31 5.00 19.73
C HIS A 314 10.83 3.78 20.50
N HIS A 315 10.07 2.91 19.82
CA HIS A 315 9.58 1.64 20.34
C HIS A 315 10.14 0.49 19.50
N GLU A 316 10.96 -0.31 20.13
CA GLU A 316 11.55 -1.51 19.52
C GLU A 316 10.77 -2.74 19.97
N ILE A 317 10.14 -3.41 19.03
CA ILE A 317 9.34 -4.60 19.26
C ILE A 317 10.14 -5.84 18.85
N ASN A 318 10.52 -6.63 19.83
CA ASN A 318 11.18 -7.90 19.59
C ASN A 318 10.13 -9.02 19.58
N TYR A 319 10.19 -9.89 18.58
CA TYR A 319 9.41 -11.12 18.55
C TYR A 319 10.34 -12.34 18.48
N THR A 320 9.84 -13.48 18.92
CA THR A 320 10.53 -14.78 18.80
C THR A 320 10.12 -15.48 17.51
N ILE A 321 10.97 -16.37 17.01
CA ILE A 321 10.63 -17.20 15.86
C ILE A 321 9.33 -17.98 16.10
N GLN A 322 9.12 -18.48 17.33
CA GLN A 322 7.89 -19.21 17.67
C GLN A 322 6.64 -18.31 17.59
N GLU A 323 6.68 -17.08 18.10
CA GLU A 323 5.58 -16.13 17.95
C GLU A 323 5.28 -15.83 16.47
N GLY A 324 6.33 -15.75 15.65
CA GLY A 324 6.17 -15.60 14.20
C GLY A 324 5.48 -16.81 13.57
N LEU A 325 5.93 -18.03 13.88
CA LEU A 325 5.33 -19.26 13.36
C LEU A 325 3.87 -19.42 13.78
N ASP A 326 3.56 -19.14 15.05
CA ASP A 326 2.21 -19.21 15.59
C ASP A 326 1.26 -18.21 14.90
N ALA A 327 1.78 -17.07 14.47
CA ALA A 327 1.00 -16.01 13.81
C ALA A 327 0.72 -16.30 12.32
N VAL A 328 1.47 -17.17 11.63
CA VAL A 328 1.39 -17.37 10.17
C VAL A 328 -0.03 -17.65 9.70
N ARG A 329 -0.78 -18.49 10.42
CA ARG A 329 -2.15 -18.85 10.07
C ARG A 329 -3.08 -17.65 10.10
N ASP A 330 -3.02 -16.85 11.17
CA ASP A 330 -3.80 -15.62 11.30
C ASP A 330 -3.37 -14.59 10.26
N VAL A 331 -2.07 -14.46 10.02
CA VAL A 331 -1.53 -13.56 9.00
C VAL A 331 -2.13 -13.88 7.64
N ILE A 332 -2.10 -15.14 7.18
CA ILE A 332 -2.68 -15.55 5.90
C ILE A 332 -4.18 -15.21 5.83
N TYR A 333 -4.93 -15.40 6.91
CA TYR A 333 -6.34 -15.01 6.98
C TYR A 333 -6.54 -13.50 6.79
N PHE A 334 -5.72 -12.67 7.47
CA PHE A 334 -5.88 -11.22 7.39
C PHE A 334 -5.36 -10.62 6.09
N ILE A 335 -4.20 -11.08 5.59
CA ILE A 335 -3.62 -10.54 4.35
C ILE A 335 -4.25 -11.13 3.08
N GLU A 336 -4.92 -12.29 3.17
CA GLU A 336 -5.66 -12.93 2.07
C GLU A 336 -4.78 -13.25 0.86
N THR A 337 -3.58 -13.77 1.12
CA THR A 337 -2.64 -14.22 0.09
C THR A 337 -1.77 -15.34 0.63
N TYR A 338 -1.23 -16.15 -0.28
CA TYR A 338 -0.22 -17.16 -0.01
C TYR A 338 1.11 -16.86 -0.71
N ASP A 339 1.26 -15.65 -1.25
CA ASP A 339 2.55 -15.20 -1.81
C ASP A 339 3.63 -15.23 -0.74
N ILE A 340 4.74 -15.93 -1.05
CA ILE A 340 5.82 -16.22 -0.08
C ILE A 340 6.38 -14.94 0.53
N THR A 341 6.72 -13.95 -0.31
CA THR A 341 7.32 -12.70 0.15
C THR A 341 6.36 -11.94 1.05
N THR A 342 5.12 -11.87 0.61
CA THR A 342 4.07 -11.15 1.35
C THR A 342 3.83 -11.78 2.71
N VAL A 343 3.75 -13.12 2.84
CA VAL A 343 3.58 -13.80 4.13
C VAL A 343 4.79 -13.57 5.03
N ARG A 344 6.02 -13.75 4.53
CA ARG A 344 7.26 -13.55 5.30
C ARG A 344 7.37 -12.14 5.90
N ALA A 345 7.04 -11.11 5.11
CA ALA A 345 7.12 -9.72 5.53
C ALA A 345 5.90 -9.25 6.33
N SER A 346 4.72 -9.82 6.08
CA SER A 346 3.50 -9.46 6.83
C SER A 346 3.53 -9.93 8.27
N THR A 347 4.16 -11.05 8.56
CA THR A 347 4.17 -11.63 9.91
C THR A 347 4.76 -10.67 10.96
N PRO A 348 5.98 -10.12 10.80
CA PRO A 348 6.50 -9.14 11.74
C PRO A 348 5.66 -7.85 11.76
N MET A 349 5.13 -7.39 10.62
CA MET A 349 4.28 -6.20 10.56
C MET A 349 2.95 -6.40 11.30
N TYR A 350 2.34 -7.57 11.20
CA TYR A 350 1.13 -7.95 11.95
C TYR A 350 1.37 -7.91 13.47
N LEU A 351 2.50 -8.46 13.94
CA LEU A 351 2.88 -8.45 15.35
C LEU A 351 3.17 -7.02 15.84
N LEU A 352 3.81 -6.19 15.00
CA LEU A 352 4.05 -4.77 15.25
C LEU A 352 2.74 -3.99 15.39
N ALA A 353 1.80 -4.19 14.48
CA ALA A 353 0.52 -3.49 14.46
C ALA A 353 -0.30 -3.73 15.73
N ARG A 354 -0.23 -4.93 16.31
CA ARG A 354 -0.85 -5.27 17.59
C ARG A 354 -0.36 -4.36 18.72
N VAL A 355 0.95 -4.10 18.78
CA VAL A 355 1.55 -3.24 19.79
C VAL A 355 1.17 -1.78 19.55
N ILE A 356 1.24 -1.30 18.30
CA ILE A 356 0.82 0.06 17.93
C ILE A 356 -0.62 0.32 18.37
N LYS A 357 -1.53 -0.62 18.09
CA LYS A 357 -2.94 -0.55 18.54
C LYS A 357 -3.08 -0.45 20.05
N SER A 358 -2.29 -1.26 20.80
CA SER A 358 -2.34 -1.28 22.27
C SER A 358 -1.94 0.06 22.90
N MET A 359 -1.18 0.87 22.17
CA MET A 359 -0.77 2.22 22.59
C MET A 359 -1.77 3.31 22.21
N GLY A 360 -2.93 2.95 21.62
CA GLY A 360 -3.97 3.90 21.22
C GLY A 360 -3.66 4.66 19.93
N ILE A 361 -2.61 4.27 19.18
CA ILE A 361 -2.24 4.90 17.91
C ILE A 361 -3.06 4.26 16.79
N LYS A 362 -3.71 5.10 15.99
CA LYS A 362 -4.62 4.66 14.93
C LYS A 362 -4.05 4.81 13.51
N MET A 363 -2.98 5.60 13.33
CA MET A 363 -2.39 5.85 12.04
C MET A 363 -0.86 5.86 12.12
N VAL A 364 -0.20 5.33 11.10
CA VAL A 364 1.25 5.40 10.94
C VAL A 364 1.62 5.74 9.50
N LEU A 365 2.74 6.46 9.33
CA LEU A 365 3.34 6.66 8.00
C LEU A 365 4.40 5.57 7.76
N SER A 366 4.50 5.14 6.50
CA SER A 366 5.43 4.10 6.06
C SER A 366 6.24 4.55 4.84
N GLY A 367 7.43 3.99 4.66
CA GLY A 367 8.30 4.21 3.50
C GLY A 367 7.98 3.34 2.29
N GLU A 368 6.84 2.64 2.27
CA GLU A 368 6.45 1.78 1.14
C GLU A 368 6.29 2.57 -0.17
N GLY A 369 6.63 1.93 -1.28
CA GLY A 369 6.55 2.51 -2.62
C GLY A 369 7.86 3.11 -3.14
N ALA A 370 8.81 3.41 -2.28
CA ALA A 370 10.09 3.99 -2.69
C ALA A 370 10.92 3.07 -3.60
N ASP A 371 10.90 1.79 -3.34
CA ASP A 371 11.64 0.79 -4.12
C ASP A 371 11.09 0.65 -5.54
N GLU A 372 9.80 0.74 -5.72
CA GLU A 372 9.10 0.68 -7.00
C GLU A 372 9.34 1.93 -7.83
N VAL A 373 9.33 3.10 -7.19
CA VAL A 373 9.50 4.40 -7.85
C VAL A 373 10.95 4.63 -8.30
N PHE A 374 11.92 4.22 -7.46
CA PHE A 374 13.34 4.51 -7.68
C PHE A 374 14.20 3.27 -8.02
N GLY A 375 13.59 2.11 -8.24
CA GLY A 375 14.32 0.88 -8.56
C GLY A 375 15.22 0.43 -7.41
N GLY A 376 14.69 0.41 -6.18
CA GLY A 376 15.48 0.13 -4.97
C GLY A 376 15.75 -1.35 -4.72
N TYR A 377 15.04 -2.28 -5.35
CA TYR A 377 15.30 -3.71 -5.22
C TYR A 377 16.61 -4.10 -5.91
N LEU A 378 17.34 -5.03 -5.33
CA LEU A 378 18.71 -5.38 -5.80
C LEU A 378 18.78 -5.88 -7.23
N TYR A 379 17.73 -6.51 -7.74
CA TYR A 379 17.71 -6.97 -9.13
C TYR A 379 17.72 -5.80 -10.14
N PHE A 380 17.34 -4.57 -9.76
CA PHE A 380 17.43 -3.39 -10.63
C PHE A 380 18.86 -3.03 -11.02
N HIS A 381 19.88 -3.47 -10.25
CA HIS A 381 21.28 -3.37 -10.65
C HIS A 381 21.59 -4.11 -11.97
N LYS A 382 20.73 -5.06 -12.36
CA LYS A 382 20.83 -5.85 -13.58
C LYS A 382 20.01 -5.29 -14.74
N ALA A 383 19.36 -4.14 -14.57
CA ALA A 383 18.56 -3.52 -15.63
C ALA A 383 19.46 -3.21 -16.85
N PRO A 384 19.16 -3.74 -18.04
CA PRO A 384 20.06 -3.63 -19.20
C PRO A 384 20.03 -2.24 -19.85
N THR A 385 18.92 -1.51 -19.72
CA THR A 385 18.73 -0.20 -20.35
C THR A 385 17.83 0.69 -19.49
N PRO A 386 17.89 2.04 -19.66
CA PRO A 386 16.95 2.94 -19.01
C PRO A 386 15.49 2.66 -19.33
N GLN A 387 15.19 2.17 -20.53
CA GLN A 387 13.86 1.78 -20.94
C GLN A 387 13.38 0.57 -20.13
N ALA A 388 14.17 -0.50 -20.07
CA ALA A 388 13.83 -1.70 -19.31
C ALA A 388 13.64 -1.37 -17.81
N PHE A 389 14.49 -0.51 -17.25
CA PHE A 389 14.37 -0.01 -15.88
C PHE A 389 13.04 0.70 -15.67
N HIS A 390 12.68 1.64 -16.54
CA HIS A 390 11.46 2.42 -16.44
C HIS A 390 10.20 1.55 -16.58
N GLU A 391 10.16 0.72 -17.59
CA GLU A 391 9.03 -0.20 -17.82
C GLU A 391 8.81 -1.14 -16.62
N GLU A 392 9.89 -1.54 -15.96
CA GLU A 392 9.81 -2.36 -14.75
C GLU A 392 9.24 -1.56 -13.56
N THR A 393 9.67 -0.30 -13.34
CA THR A 393 9.08 0.54 -12.30
C THR A 393 7.59 0.75 -12.53
N VAL A 394 7.15 0.97 -13.77
CA VAL A 394 5.73 1.08 -14.13
C VAL A 394 4.97 -0.24 -13.87
N ARG A 395 5.54 -1.39 -14.27
CA ARG A 395 4.96 -2.72 -13.97
C ARG A 395 4.79 -2.95 -12.49
N LYS A 396 5.83 -2.65 -11.70
CA LYS A 396 5.80 -2.79 -10.22
C LYS A 396 4.70 -1.94 -9.63
N LEU A 397 4.61 -0.66 -9.98
CA LEU A 397 3.55 0.24 -9.49
C LEU A 397 2.15 -0.25 -9.87
N SER A 398 1.96 -0.74 -11.10
CA SER A 398 0.65 -1.23 -11.56
C SER A 398 0.15 -2.48 -10.82
N LYS A 399 1.07 -3.30 -10.29
CA LYS A 399 0.78 -4.54 -9.57
C LYS A 399 0.95 -4.43 -8.04
N LEU A 400 1.37 -3.27 -7.53
CA LEU A 400 1.74 -3.10 -6.13
C LEU A 400 0.58 -3.39 -5.15
N HIS A 401 -0.64 -3.20 -5.62
CA HIS A 401 -1.87 -3.52 -4.87
C HIS A 401 -2.05 -5.02 -4.54
N LEU A 402 -1.29 -5.91 -5.20
CA LEU A 402 -1.30 -7.36 -4.94
C LEU A 402 -0.17 -7.80 -4.00
N TYR A 403 0.80 -6.92 -3.72
CA TYR A 403 2.01 -7.20 -2.95
C TYR A 403 2.20 -6.24 -1.78
N ASP A 404 3.07 -5.24 -1.90
CA ASP A 404 3.48 -4.39 -0.78
C ASP A 404 2.36 -3.47 -0.27
N CYS A 405 1.51 -2.93 -1.14
CA CYS A 405 0.33 -2.19 -0.71
C CYS A 405 -0.66 -3.10 0.05
N LEU A 406 -0.91 -4.30 -0.46
CA LEU A 406 -1.76 -5.29 0.21
C LEU A 406 -1.19 -5.66 1.57
N ARG A 407 0.12 -5.96 1.63
CA ARG A 407 0.85 -6.29 2.85
C ARG A 407 0.73 -5.18 3.88
N ALA A 408 1.17 -3.98 3.53
CA ALA A 408 1.18 -2.85 4.45
C ALA A 408 -0.24 -2.50 4.95
N ASN A 409 -1.22 -2.47 4.03
CA ASN A 409 -2.59 -2.16 4.38
C ASN A 409 -3.21 -3.22 5.30
N LYS A 410 -3.23 -4.49 4.87
CA LYS A 410 -3.97 -5.54 5.58
C LYS A 410 -3.31 -5.96 6.89
N SER A 411 -1.96 -5.95 6.98
CA SER A 411 -1.27 -6.27 8.23
C SER A 411 -1.58 -5.24 9.33
N LEU A 412 -1.60 -3.97 8.98
CA LEU A 412 -1.95 -2.89 9.91
C LEU A 412 -3.45 -2.90 10.24
N ALA A 413 -4.30 -3.05 9.22
CA ALA A 413 -5.74 -3.04 9.38
C ALA A 413 -6.27 -4.24 10.18
N ALA A 414 -5.55 -5.36 10.23
CA ALA A 414 -5.87 -6.51 11.09
C ALA A 414 -6.07 -6.09 12.55
N TRP A 415 -5.42 -5.02 12.97
CA TRP A 415 -5.51 -4.45 14.32
C TRP A 415 -6.16 -3.06 14.34
N GLY A 416 -6.81 -2.64 13.27
CA GLY A 416 -7.44 -1.32 13.17
C GLY A 416 -6.42 -0.19 13.25
N VAL A 417 -5.33 -0.29 12.51
CA VAL A 417 -4.32 0.77 12.32
C VAL A 417 -4.28 1.14 10.84
N GLU A 418 -4.25 2.44 10.54
CA GLU A 418 -4.09 2.95 9.17
C GLU A 418 -2.63 3.14 8.81
N GLY A 419 -2.23 2.66 7.62
CA GLY A 419 -0.94 2.95 7.02
C GLY A 419 -1.08 3.98 5.90
N ARG A 420 -0.26 5.04 5.94
CA ARG A 420 -0.12 6.04 4.87
C ARG A 420 1.23 5.92 4.21
N VAL A 421 1.28 6.17 2.91
CA VAL A 421 2.41 5.85 2.04
C VAL A 421 2.80 7.04 1.16
N PRO A 422 3.53 8.03 1.69
CA PRO A 422 3.83 9.27 0.97
C PRO A 422 4.57 9.09 -0.37
N PHE A 423 5.38 8.04 -0.53
CA PHE A 423 6.03 7.72 -1.81
C PHE A 423 5.04 7.32 -2.91
N LEU A 424 3.80 6.99 -2.57
CA LEU A 424 2.73 6.67 -3.51
C LEU A 424 1.70 7.79 -3.64
N ASP A 425 1.97 8.97 -3.07
CA ASP A 425 1.16 10.17 -3.29
C ASP A 425 1.11 10.53 -4.78
N LYS A 426 -0.08 10.85 -5.28
CA LYS A 426 -0.31 11.11 -6.71
C LYS A 426 0.58 12.22 -7.28
N GLU A 427 0.72 13.33 -6.55
CA GLU A 427 1.55 14.46 -6.98
C GLU A 427 3.03 14.15 -6.87
N PHE A 428 3.44 13.41 -5.83
CA PHE A 428 4.82 12.93 -5.73
C PHE A 428 5.17 11.99 -6.89
N LEU A 429 4.30 11.06 -7.24
CA LEU A 429 4.50 10.15 -8.38
C LEU A 429 4.65 10.92 -9.70
N ASP A 430 3.86 11.98 -9.89
CA ASP A 430 3.96 12.83 -11.09
C ASP A 430 5.33 13.52 -11.21
N VAL A 431 6.01 13.83 -10.10
CA VAL A 431 7.38 14.35 -10.09
C VAL A 431 8.40 13.24 -10.25
N ALA A 432 8.35 12.23 -9.39
CA ALA A 432 9.39 11.20 -9.28
C ALA A 432 9.45 10.28 -10.52
N MET A 433 8.30 9.95 -11.13
CA MET A 433 8.25 9.10 -12.31
C MET A 433 8.62 9.83 -13.60
N ARG A 434 8.61 11.17 -13.62
CA ARG A 434 9.11 11.98 -14.75
C ARG A 434 10.61 12.17 -14.78
N ILE A 435 11.33 11.79 -13.72
CA ILE A 435 12.80 11.80 -13.73
C ILE A 435 13.29 10.83 -14.79
N ASN A 436 14.26 11.28 -15.60
CA ASN A 436 14.86 10.41 -16.60
C ASN A 436 15.36 9.10 -15.98
N PRO A 437 14.89 7.94 -16.45
CA PRO A 437 15.26 6.64 -15.87
C PRO A 437 16.76 6.38 -15.82
N ALA A 438 17.54 6.93 -16.76
CA ALA A 438 18.98 6.79 -16.75
C ALA A 438 19.65 7.41 -15.51
N VAL A 439 19.00 8.41 -14.88
CA VAL A 439 19.47 9.02 -13.63
C VAL A 439 19.18 8.15 -12.41
N LYS A 440 18.14 7.32 -12.50
CA LYS A 440 17.73 6.40 -11.43
C LYS A 440 18.51 5.07 -11.44
N MET A 441 19.09 4.69 -12.60
CA MET A 441 19.86 3.46 -12.71
C MET A 441 21.08 3.46 -11.79
N CYS A 442 21.47 2.27 -11.34
CA CYS A 442 22.62 2.04 -10.47
C CYS A 442 23.54 0.92 -11.06
N PRO A 443 24.15 1.13 -12.23
CA PRO A 443 24.99 0.11 -12.87
C PRO A 443 26.29 -0.12 -12.07
N GLY A 444 26.75 -1.37 -12.07
CA GLY A 444 28.02 -1.75 -11.47
C GLY A 444 28.03 -1.60 -9.95
N LYS A 445 28.89 -0.75 -9.43
CA LYS A 445 29.05 -0.48 -7.97
C LYS A 445 28.31 0.77 -7.49
N GLU A 446 27.49 1.39 -8.33
CA GLU A 446 26.69 2.53 -7.90
C GLU A 446 25.60 2.07 -6.91
N ILE A 447 25.28 2.94 -5.94
CA ILE A 447 24.25 2.64 -4.95
C ILE A 447 22.87 2.97 -5.52
N GLU A 448 21.90 2.15 -5.21
CA GLU A 448 20.49 2.35 -5.59
C GLU A 448 19.89 3.60 -4.92
N LYS A 449 18.87 4.18 -5.54
CA LYS A 449 18.13 5.36 -5.05
C LYS A 449 18.99 6.61 -4.81
N LYS A 450 20.04 6.81 -5.60
CA LYS A 450 20.98 7.93 -5.44
C LYS A 450 20.28 9.30 -5.35
N VAL A 451 19.26 9.54 -6.19
CA VAL A 451 18.48 10.78 -6.19
C VAL A 451 17.82 11.03 -4.82
N THR A 452 17.20 10.01 -4.24
CA THR A 452 16.57 10.11 -2.91
C THR A 452 17.61 10.31 -1.81
N ARG A 453 18.75 9.64 -1.90
CA ARG A 453 19.85 9.78 -0.93
C ARG A 453 20.38 11.21 -0.93
N GLU A 454 20.67 11.77 -2.09
CA GLU A 454 21.15 13.14 -2.23
C GLU A 454 20.12 14.19 -1.80
N ALA A 455 18.83 13.91 -2.02
CA ALA A 455 17.74 14.79 -1.62
C ALA A 455 17.61 14.92 -0.08
N PHE A 456 17.99 13.90 0.68
CA PHE A 456 17.71 13.82 2.13
C PHE A 456 18.91 13.42 2.98
N ALA A 457 20.13 13.39 2.43
CA ALA A 457 21.34 12.97 3.15
C ALA A 457 21.66 13.85 4.37
N ASP A 458 21.30 15.12 4.34
CA ASP A 458 21.49 16.08 5.42
C ASP A 458 20.54 15.88 6.60
N MET A 459 19.42 15.20 6.39
CA MET A 459 18.43 14.89 7.43
C MET A 459 18.73 13.60 8.20
N LEU A 460 19.68 12.78 7.75
CA LEU A 460 19.92 11.43 8.22
C LEU A 460 21.37 11.20 8.66
N PRO A 461 21.64 10.23 9.57
CA PRO A 461 22.99 9.75 9.79
C PRO A 461 23.61 9.24 8.49
N GLN A 462 24.88 9.58 8.22
CA GLN A 462 25.58 9.15 7.00
C GLN A 462 25.62 7.63 6.84
N SER A 463 25.73 6.89 7.96
CA SER A 463 25.68 5.42 8.01
C SER A 463 24.35 4.81 7.57
N VAL A 464 23.30 5.61 7.49
CA VAL A 464 21.96 5.22 7.02
C VAL A 464 21.68 5.81 5.63
N ALA A 465 22.01 7.09 5.43
CA ALA A 465 21.83 7.76 4.13
C ALA A 465 22.53 7.01 2.98
N TRP A 466 23.71 6.39 3.25
CA TRP A 466 24.52 5.68 2.26
C TRP A 466 24.61 4.16 2.51
N ARG A 467 23.73 3.61 3.37
CA ARG A 467 23.61 2.16 3.57
C ARG A 467 22.93 1.53 2.35
N GLN A 468 23.47 0.42 1.88
CA GLN A 468 22.86 -0.37 0.83
C GLN A 468 21.51 -0.96 1.28
N LYS A 469 20.60 -1.18 0.33
CA LYS A 469 19.25 -1.70 0.59
C LYS A 469 19.29 -3.11 1.16
N GLU A 470 18.57 -3.33 2.25
CA GLU A 470 18.11 -4.64 2.71
C GLU A 470 16.60 -4.77 2.52
N GLN A 471 16.13 -5.93 2.10
CA GLN A 471 14.69 -6.20 2.05
C GLN A 471 14.15 -6.35 3.46
N PHE A 472 12.93 -5.89 3.70
CA PHE A 472 12.31 -5.92 5.03
C PHE A 472 12.27 -7.33 5.63
N SER A 473 11.94 -8.35 4.80
CA SER A 473 11.93 -9.75 5.25
C SER A 473 13.31 -10.28 5.69
N ASP A 474 14.39 -9.72 5.16
CA ASP A 474 15.77 -10.05 5.55
C ASP A 474 16.22 -9.21 6.76
N GLY A 475 15.91 -7.91 6.76
CA GLY A 475 16.32 -6.96 7.81
C GLY A 475 15.73 -7.21 9.20
N VAL A 476 14.58 -7.87 9.29
CA VAL A 476 13.98 -8.30 10.57
C VAL A 476 14.71 -9.46 11.23
N GLY A 477 15.65 -10.10 10.51
CA GLY A 477 16.51 -11.19 10.99
C GLY A 477 16.52 -12.39 10.03
N TYR A 478 17.70 -12.73 9.55
CA TYR A 478 17.90 -13.78 8.52
C TYR A 478 17.37 -15.15 8.94
N SER A 479 17.49 -15.51 10.23
CA SER A 479 16.98 -16.77 10.76
C SER A 479 15.46 -16.94 10.63
N TRP A 480 14.70 -15.85 10.46
CA TRP A 480 13.27 -15.92 10.24
C TRP A 480 12.94 -16.67 8.95
N ILE A 481 13.53 -16.25 7.82
CA ILE A 481 13.31 -16.89 6.53
C ILE A 481 13.82 -18.33 6.52
N ASP A 482 15.01 -18.56 7.06
CA ASP A 482 15.64 -19.89 7.08
C ASP A 482 14.81 -20.88 7.89
N THR A 483 14.23 -20.42 9.01
CA THR A 483 13.34 -21.27 9.83
C THR A 483 12.03 -21.55 9.11
N LEU A 484 11.41 -20.57 8.45
CA LEU A 484 10.20 -20.81 7.64
C LEU A 484 10.44 -21.85 6.56
N LYS A 485 11.56 -21.74 5.83
CA LYS A 485 11.96 -22.73 4.82
C LYS A 485 12.11 -24.13 5.44
N ALA A 486 12.76 -24.23 6.59
CA ALA A 486 12.97 -25.51 7.28
C ALA A 486 11.66 -26.14 7.78
N VAL A 487 10.80 -25.34 8.41
CA VAL A 487 9.51 -25.79 8.95
C VAL A 487 8.59 -26.25 7.82
N THR A 488 8.48 -25.48 6.75
CA THR A 488 7.61 -25.82 5.61
C THR A 488 8.15 -27.02 4.82
N ALA A 489 9.47 -27.16 4.68
CA ALA A 489 10.11 -28.33 4.07
C ALA A 489 9.84 -29.62 4.87
N ALA A 490 9.78 -29.52 6.20
CA ALA A 490 9.46 -30.66 7.05
C ALA A 490 7.95 -31.00 7.05
N ALA A 491 7.08 -29.99 6.91
CA ALA A 491 5.62 -30.15 6.94
C ALA A 491 5.02 -30.68 5.64
N VAL A 492 5.69 -30.50 4.51
CA VAL A 492 5.20 -30.91 3.17
C VAL A 492 6.09 -32.02 2.60
N SER A 493 5.49 -33.19 2.33
CA SER A 493 6.22 -34.33 1.75
C SER A 493 6.50 -34.15 0.25
N ASP A 494 7.47 -34.91 -0.28
CA ASP A 494 7.75 -34.92 -1.73
C ASP A 494 6.56 -35.51 -2.52
N GLU A 495 5.83 -36.45 -1.93
CA GLU A 495 4.61 -37.01 -2.51
C GLU A 495 3.51 -35.95 -2.65
N GLN A 496 3.29 -35.12 -1.62
CA GLN A 496 2.36 -33.99 -1.70
C GLN A 496 2.76 -33.00 -2.80
N MET A 497 4.06 -32.70 -2.94
CA MET A 497 4.53 -31.84 -4.03
C MET A 497 4.32 -32.47 -5.41
N ALA A 498 4.55 -33.78 -5.56
CA ALA A 498 4.33 -34.48 -6.83
C ALA A 498 2.86 -34.43 -7.29
N HIS A 499 1.92 -34.38 -6.36
CA HIS A 499 0.47 -34.28 -6.59
C HIS A 499 -0.10 -32.85 -6.42
N ALA A 500 0.76 -31.83 -6.35
CA ALA A 500 0.33 -30.45 -6.11
C ALA A 500 -0.64 -29.93 -7.18
N ALA A 501 -0.46 -30.29 -8.46
CA ALA A 501 -1.34 -29.87 -9.56
C ALA A 501 -2.74 -30.50 -9.48
N GLU A 502 -2.86 -31.70 -8.92
CA GLU A 502 -4.16 -32.36 -8.71
C GLU A 502 -4.95 -31.69 -7.59
N ARG A 503 -4.25 -31.30 -6.52
CA ARG A 503 -4.87 -30.64 -5.37
C ARG A 503 -5.15 -29.16 -5.63
N PHE A 504 -4.23 -28.45 -6.29
CA PHE A 504 -4.29 -27.02 -6.55
C PHE A 504 -4.16 -26.74 -8.05
N PRO A 505 -5.19 -27.00 -8.85
CA PRO A 505 -5.14 -26.84 -10.31
C PRO A 505 -5.00 -25.36 -10.73
N VAL A 506 -5.47 -24.43 -9.91
CA VAL A 506 -5.31 -22.99 -10.13
C VAL A 506 -4.11 -22.51 -9.34
N HIS A 507 -3.12 -21.93 -10.03
CA HIS A 507 -1.88 -21.44 -9.44
C HIS A 507 -1.18 -22.51 -8.58
N THR A 508 -0.81 -23.61 -9.23
CA THR A 508 -0.13 -24.75 -8.60
C THR A 508 1.15 -24.31 -7.88
N PRO A 509 1.30 -24.60 -6.58
CA PRO A 509 2.52 -24.29 -5.83
C PRO A 509 3.78 -24.88 -6.46
N GLN A 510 4.84 -24.08 -6.52
CA GLN A 510 6.13 -24.46 -7.16
C GLN A 510 7.16 -24.98 -6.14
N ASN A 511 6.94 -24.77 -4.86
CA ASN A 511 7.80 -25.24 -3.78
C ASN A 511 6.99 -25.55 -2.52
N LYS A 512 7.66 -26.19 -1.53
CA LYS A 512 7.00 -26.64 -0.28
C LYS A 512 6.47 -25.50 0.58
N GLU A 513 7.11 -24.35 0.56
CA GLU A 513 6.69 -23.18 1.32
C GLU A 513 5.38 -22.61 0.74
N GLU A 514 5.31 -22.45 -0.58
CA GLU A 514 4.10 -22.02 -1.27
C GLU A 514 2.95 -23.03 -1.07
N TYR A 515 3.26 -24.34 -1.14
CA TYR A 515 2.28 -25.39 -0.87
C TYR A 515 1.72 -25.29 0.55
N TYR A 516 2.58 -25.07 1.55
CA TYR A 516 2.19 -24.93 2.93
C TYR A 516 1.25 -23.73 3.14
N TYR A 517 1.63 -22.55 2.62
CA TYR A 517 0.80 -21.36 2.71
C TYR A 517 -0.50 -21.48 1.92
N ARG A 518 -0.44 -22.10 0.73
CA ARG A 518 -1.63 -22.38 -0.09
C ARG A 518 -2.61 -23.29 0.63
N THR A 519 -2.14 -24.28 1.36
CA THR A 519 -2.99 -25.17 2.16
C THR A 519 -3.76 -24.40 3.23
N ILE A 520 -3.08 -23.53 3.97
CA ILE A 520 -3.71 -22.67 5.00
C ILE A 520 -4.70 -21.70 4.36
N PHE A 521 -4.33 -21.09 3.24
CA PHE A 521 -5.17 -20.15 2.52
C PHE A 521 -6.49 -20.81 2.08
N GLU A 522 -6.43 -22.01 1.52
CA GLU A 522 -7.63 -22.73 1.04
C GLU A 522 -8.58 -23.15 2.16
N GLU A 523 -8.08 -23.38 3.39
CA GLU A 523 -8.95 -23.62 4.54
C GLU A 523 -9.80 -22.40 4.90
N HIS A 524 -9.30 -21.18 4.62
CA HIS A 524 -10.02 -19.93 4.84
C HIS A 524 -10.82 -19.49 3.61
N PHE A 525 -10.30 -19.72 2.41
CA PHE A 525 -10.79 -19.20 1.14
C PHE A 525 -10.79 -20.29 0.07
N PRO A 526 -11.78 -21.21 0.12
CA PRO A 526 -11.80 -22.41 -0.74
C PRO A 526 -12.25 -22.15 -2.18
N SER A 527 -12.76 -20.95 -2.51
CA SER A 527 -13.26 -20.68 -3.84
C SER A 527 -12.15 -20.52 -4.88
N GLU A 528 -12.46 -20.83 -6.13
CA GLU A 528 -11.56 -20.59 -7.26
C GLU A 528 -11.28 -19.09 -7.45
N SER A 529 -12.27 -18.23 -7.18
CA SER A 529 -12.12 -16.77 -7.20
C SER A 529 -11.04 -16.29 -6.22
N ALA A 530 -11.00 -16.87 -5.02
CA ALA A 530 -9.95 -16.59 -4.04
C ALA A 530 -8.56 -16.97 -4.57
N ALA A 531 -8.44 -18.19 -5.10
CA ALA A 531 -7.18 -18.67 -5.66
C ALA A 531 -6.64 -17.77 -6.79
N ARG A 532 -7.52 -17.36 -7.71
CA ARG A 532 -7.18 -16.48 -8.84
C ARG A 532 -6.84 -15.06 -8.41
N SER A 533 -7.29 -14.63 -7.24
CA SER A 533 -6.99 -13.29 -6.70
C SER A 533 -5.55 -13.12 -6.21
N VAL A 534 -4.81 -14.23 -6.03
CA VAL A 534 -3.41 -14.22 -5.57
C VAL A 534 -2.48 -14.39 -6.77
N PRO A 535 -1.48 -13.52 -6.94
CA PRO A 535 -0.49 -13.69 -8.02
C PRO A 535 0.33 -14.97 -7.82
N SER A 536 0.64 -15.64 -8.94
CA SER A 536 1.47 -16.85 -8.95
C SER A 536 2.46 -16.76 -10.11
N VAL A 537 3.56 -16.06 -9.90
CA VAL A 537 4.63 -15.88 -10.89
C VAL A 537 5.99 -16.11 -10.24
N PRO A 538 6.98 -16.72 -10.94
CA PRO A 538 8.34 -16.83 -10.43
C PRO A 538 8.93 -15.44 -10.15
N SER A 539 9.70 -15.33 -9.07
CA SER A 539 10.35 -14.08 -8.68
C SER A 539 11.73 -14.34 -8.09
N VAL A 540 12.68 -13.49 -8.45
CA VAL A 540 14.02 -13.43 -7.83
C VAL A 540 14.18 -12.05 -7.22
N ALA A 541 14.44 -11.98 -5.92
CA ALA A 541 14.58 -10.72 -5.18
C ALA A 541 13.42 -9.74 -5.41
N CYS A 542 12.18 -10.24 -5.43
CA CYS A 542 10.96 -9.49 -5.72
C CYS A 542 10.83 -8.96 -7.15
N SER A 543 11.54 -9.53 -8.13
CA SER A 543 11.41 -9.16 -9.55
C SER A 543 10.03 -9.51 -10.14
N THR A 544 9.71 -8.88 -11.27
CA THR A 544 8.65 -9.39 -12.14
C THR A 544 9.17 -10.53 -13.04
N ALA A 545 8.27 -11.26 -13.69
CA ALA A 545 8.66 -12.32 -14.62
C ALA A 545 9.49 -11.78 -15.80
N GLU A 546 9.20 -10.57 -16.27
CA GLU A 546 9.92 -9.90 -17.36
C GLU A 546 11.38 -9.60 -16.98
N ALA A 547 11.62 -9.19 -15.73
CA ALA A 547 12.95 -8.87 -15.23
C ALA A 547 13.84 -10.12 -15.00
N LEU A 548 13.26 -11.32 -14.95
CA LEU A 548 14.04 -12.58 -14.91
C LEU A 548 14.94 -12.76 -16.13
N ALA A 549 14.61 -12.13 -17.25
CA ALA A 549 15.44 -12.17 -18.46
C ALA A 549 16.66 -11.24 -18.40
N TRP A 550 16.79 -10.39 -17.38
CA TRP A 550 17.87 -9.40 -17.29
C TRP A 550 19.23 -10.00 -16.95
N ASP A 551 19.24 -11.14 -16.26
CA ASP A 551 20.49 -11.80 -15.89
C ASP A 551 20.33 -13.33 -15.97
N ALA A 552 21.30 -13.98 -16.60
CA ALA A 552 21.29 -15.44 -16.74
C ALA A 552 21.32 -16.18 -15.39
N SER A 553 21.85 -15.54 -14.34
CA SER A 553 21.87 -16.11 -12.99
C SER A 553 20.49 -16.23 -12.34
N PHE A 554 19.47 -15.57 -12.90
CA PHE A 554 18.08 -15.65 -12.42
C PHE A 554 17.34 -16.87 -12.98
N GLN A 555 17.84 -17.45 -14.07
CA GLN A 555 17.17 -18.57 -14.73
C GLN A 555 17.08 -19.80 -13.84
N GLY A 556 15.89 -20.39 -13.77
CA GLY A 556 15.61 -21.57 -12.95
C GLY A 556 15.56 -21.32 -11.44
N LYS A 557 15.64 -20.04 -11.00
CA LYS A 557 15.47 -19.65 -9.60
C LYS A 557 14.06 -19.14 -9.36
N ASN A 558 13.55 -19.44 -8.16
CA ASN A 558 12.32 -18.88 -7.63
C ASN A 558 12.52 -18.62 -6.13
N ASP A 559 13.41 -17.66 -5.80
CA ASP A 559 13.64 -17.19 -4.44
C ASP A 559 13.48 -15.67 -4.39
N PRO A 560 12.42 -15.17 -3.76
CA PRO A 560 12.15 -13.74 -3.67
C PRO A 560 13.05 -12.98 -2.67
N SER A 561 13.90 -13.68 -1.92
CA SER A 561 14.87 -13.06 -1.00
C SER A 561 15.92 -12.23 -1.76
N GLY A 562 16.33 -11.09 -1.18
CA GLY A 562 17.43 -10.27 -1.70
C GLY A 562 18.74 -11.03 -1.86
N ARG A 563 18.95 -12.04 -1.02
CA ARG A 563 20.12 -12.94 -1.08
C ARG A 563 20.24 -13.75 -2.38
N ALA A 564 19.17 -13.80 -3.17
CA ALA A 564 19.19 -14.51 -4.46
C ALA A 564 19.98 -13.76 -5.55
N VAL A 565 20.30 -12.48 -5.38
CA VAL A 565 21.07 -11.67 -6.33
C VAL A 565 22.56 -11.74 -5.98
N ALA A 566 23.29 -12.55 -6.74
CA ALA A 566 24.75 -12.68 -6.55
C ALA A 566 25.51 -11.40 -6.90
N GLY A 567 26.55 -11.08 -6.14
CA GLY A 567 27.53 -10.03 -6.42
C GLY A 567 27.10 -8.60 -6.07
N VAL A 568 25.90 -8.41 -5.53
CA VAL A 568 25.42 -7.08 -5.12
C VAL A 568 25.59 -6.88 -3.59
N HIS A 569 25.54 -7.96 -2.80
CA HIS A 569 25.61 -7.93 -1.33
C HIS A 569 26.63 -8.90 -0.73
N GLU A 570 27.84 -8.98 -1.28
CA GLU A 570 28.82 -9.94 -0.76
C GLU A 570 29.23 -9.69 0.71
N GLU A 571 29.08 -8.46 1.22
CA GLU A 571 29.47 -8.12 2.60
C GLU A 571 28.31 -8.18 3.61
N ALA A 572 27.08 -7.96 3.18
CA ALA A 572 25.91 -7.93 4.08
C ALA A 572 25.46 -9.31 4.60
N TYR A 573 25.94 -10.38 3.99
CA TYR A 573 25.54 -11.77 4.29
C TYR A 573 26.69 -12.66 4.81
N LYS A 574 27.79 -12.07 5.19
CA LYS A 574 28.99 -12.81 5.65
C LYS A 574 29.04 -13.11 7.15
N ASP A 575 27.97 -12.84 7.91
CA ASP A 575 27.90 -13.19 9.34
C ASP A 575 27.01 -14.39 9.60
#